data_eee014587d5449ac90ac6a0f295d12db
#
_entry.id   eee014587d5449ac90ac6a0f295d12db
#
_cell.length_a   1.000
_cell.length_b   1.000
_cell.length_c   1.000
_cell.angle_alpha   90.00
_cell.angle_beta   90.00
_cell.angle_gamma   90.00
#
_symmetry.space_group_name_H-M   'P 1'
#
loop_
_entity.id
_entity.type
_entity.pdbx_description
1 polymer ?
#
loop_
_entity_poly.entity_id
_entity_poly.type
_entity_poly.pdbx_seq_one_letter_code
_entity_poly.pdbx_strand_id
1 'polypeptide(L)'
;FITDISTIDLNKAGDYTVVLRYKGRKYKTALHISDTTAPTATAVPYDVYKGDSPKADSFITDVYDSSPVAVEYLSKPDFNTLGEKTVYMKLIDSFGNEREIPVTINVINDTTAPEFEGLEEISVRVGQTVSYRKGVTVKDNHDTGLTFNFDSSAVNLEVAGEYKVTYTATDLSGNIGTAE
;
A
#
# COMPACT_ATOMS: atom_id res chain seq x y z
N PHE A 1 -20.90 45.39 -18.18
CA PHE A 1 -19.90 44.65 -17.41
C PHE A 1 -18.48 45.14 -17.83
N ILE A 2 -17.54 45.13 -16.89
CA ILE A 2 -16.10 45.35 -17.19
C ILE A 2 -15.37 44.01 -17.06
N THR A 3 -15.78 43.17 -16.12
CA THR A 3 -15.31 41.79 -16.09
C THR A 3 -16.09 41.04 -17.16
N ASP A 4 -15.37 40.41 -18.07
CA ASP A 4 -15.98 39.49 -19.02
C ASP A 4 -16.36 38.22 -18.25
N ILE A 5 -17.64 38.09 -17.91
CA ILE A 5 -18.14 36.93 -17.16
C ILE A 5 -18.08 35.63 -17.98
N SER A 6 -17.89 35.71 -19.31
CA SER A 6 -17.70 34.52 -20.15
C SER A 6 -16.34 33.85 -19.90
N THR A 7 -15.41 34.55 -19.25
CA THR A 7 -14.09 33.99 -18.86
C THR A 7 -14.14 33.28 -17.53
N ILE A 8 -15.25 33.37 -16.77
CA ILE A 8 -15.44 32.65 -15.52
C ILE A 8 -15.91 31.24 -15.86
N ASP A 9 -15.13 30.24 -15.45
CA ASP A 9 -15.55 28.84 -15.55
C ASP A 9 -16.61 28.54 -14.48
N LEU A 10 -17.86 28.45 -14.91
CA LEU A 10 -18.98 28.17 -14.02
C LEU A 10 -19.02 26.72 -13.50
N ASN A 11 -18.17 25.85 -14.07
CA ASN A 11 -18.01 24.48 -13.56
C ASN A 11 -16.92 24.37 -12.49
N LYS A 12 -16.23 25.47 -12.18
CA LYS A 12 -15.20 25.51 -11.15
C LYS A 12 -15.70 26.30 -9.95
N ALA A 13 -15.87 25.64 -8.83
CA ALA A 13 -16.24 26.26 -7.57
C ALA A 13 -15.18 27.26 -7.10
N GLY A 14 -15.62 28.33 -6.47
CA GLY A 14 -14.75 29.39 -5.97
C GLY A 14 -15.41 30.76 -5.89
N ASP A 15 -14.65 31.73 -5.41
CA ASP A 15 -15.06 33.12 -5.25
C ASP A 15 -14.50 33.98 -6.38
N TYR A 16 -15.37 34.58 -7.14
CA TYR A 16 -15.03 35.43 -8.27
C TYR A 16 -15.47 36.87 -8.03
N THR A 17 -14.64 37.86 -8.38
CA THR A 17 -15.01 39.26 -8.35
C THR A 17 -15.56 39.69 -9.69
N VAL A 18 -16.80 40.12 -9.69
CA VAL A 18 -17.44 40.71 -10.88
C VAL A 18 -17.45 42.21 -10.74
N VAL A 19 -17.02 42.92 -11.79
CA VAL A 19 -16.99 44.40 -11.84
C VAL A 19 -18.04 44.90 -12.84
N LEU A 20 -18.95 45.72 -12.33
CA LEU A 20 -19.98 46.38 -13.10
C LEU A 20 -19.62 47.85 -13.29
N ARG A 21 -19.96 48.44 -14.45
CA ARG A 21 -19.88 49.87 -14.65
C ARG A 21 -21.29 50.44 -14.91
N TYR A 22 -21.66 51.42 -14.11
CA TYR A 22 -22.92 52.13 -14.27
C TYR A 22 -22.70 53.64 -14.10
N LYS A 23 -23.16 54.45 -15.04
CA LYS A 23 -22.98 55.90 -15.03
C LYS A 23 -21.54 56.38 -14.75
N GLY A 24 -20.56 55.71 -15.37
CA GLY A 24 -19.13 56.02 -15.22
C GLY A 24 -18.47 55.49 -13.92
N ARG A 25 -19.24 54.97 -12.98
CA ARG A 25 -18.73 54.39 -11.71
C ARG A 25 -18.56 52.88 -11.82
N LYS A 26 -17.52 52.38 -11.14
CA LYS A 26 -17.25 50.93 -11.00
C LYS A 26 -17.84 50.42 -9.71
N TYR A 27 -18.51 49.29 -9.77
CA TYR A 27 -19.06 48.57 -8.64
C TYR A 27 -18.47 47.16 -8.66
N LYS A 28 -18.03 46.66 -7.50
CA LYS A 28 -17.54 45.28 -7.33
C LYS A 28 -18.59 44.47 -6.60
N THR A 29 -18.84 43.28 -7.06
CA THR A 29 -19.67 42.28 -6.38
C THR A 29 -18.96 40.92 -6.41
N ALA A 30 -19.26 40.08 -5.44
CA ALA A 30 -18.80 38.70 -5.41
C ALA A 30 -19.78 37.80 -6.16
N LEU A 31 -19.26 36.81 -6.88
CA LEU A 31 -19.98 35.67 -7.40
C LEU A 31 -19.40 34.44 -6.71
N HIS A 32 -20.19 33.76 -5.92
CA HIS A 32 -19.83 32.50 -5.28
C HIS A 32 -20.33 31.33 -6.13
N ILE A 33 -19.45 30.45 -6.54
CA ILE A 33 -19.79 29.19 -7.21
C ILE A 33 -19.47 28.08 -6.21
N SER A 34 -20.50 27.38 -5.74
CA SER A 34 -20.36 26.27 -4.78
C SER A 34 -20.40 24.94 -5.51
N ASP A 35 -19.53 24.02 -5.11
CA ASP A 35 -19.68 22.62 -5.47
C ASP A 35 -20.65 21.95 -4.48
N THR A 36 -21.63 21.24 -5.01
CA THR A 36 -22.61 20.47 -4.24
C THR A 36 -22.65 19.01 -4.69
N THR A 37 -21.70 18.60 -5.53
CA THR A 37 -21.61 17.25 -6.09
C THR A 37 -20.63 16.43 -5.26
N ALA A 38 -21.09 15.28 -4.77
CA ALA A 38 -20.21 14.37 -4.04
C ALA A 38 -19.26 13.62 -5.00
N PRO A 39 -18.02 13.35 -4.58
CA PRO A 39 -17.05 12.59 -5.36
C PRO A 39 -17.57 11.22 -5.80
N THR A 40 -17.00 10.70 -6.88
CA THR A 40 -17.24 9.34 -7.36
C THR A 40 -15.95 8.54 -7.40
N ALA A 41 -16.04 7.22 -7.23
CA ALA A 41 -14.94 6.29 -7.44
C ALA A 41 -15.47 4.87 -7.69
N THR A 42 -14.60 3.99 -8.15
CA THR A 42 -14.87 2.57 -8.37
C THR A 42 -14.24 1.75 -7.27
N ALA A 43 -15.01 0.85 -6.63
CA ALA A 43 -14.50 -0.10 -5.64
C ALA A 43 -13.63 -1.17 -6.32
N VAL A 44 -12.49 -1.50 -5.71
CA VAL A 44 -11.59 -2.57 -6.15
C VAL A 44 -11.57 -3.64 -5.06
N PRO A 45 -12.13 -4.85 -5.30
CA PRO A 45 -11.98 -5.97 -4.38
C PRO A 45 -10.50 -6.31 -4.20
N TYR A 46 -10.10 -6.63 -2.98
CA TYR A 46 -8.69 -6.82 -2.64
C TYR A 46 -8.49 -7.90 -1.58
N ASP A 47 -7.50 -8.78 -1.81
CA ASP A 47 -7.02 -9.69 -0.77
C ASP A 47 -5.98 -8.97 0.10
N VAL A 48 -6.19 -9.01 1.41
CA VAL A 48 -5.31 -8.39 2.41
C VAL A 48 -4.69 -9.50 3.25
N TYR A 49 -3.38 -9.53 3.38
CA TYR A 49 -2.75 -10.46 4.32
C TYR A 49 -3.07 -10.04 5.76
N LYS A 50 -3.33 -11.04 6.60
CA LYS A 50 -3.65 -10.83 8.01
C LYS A 50 -2.54 -10.06 8.72
N GLY A 51 -2.91 -8.95 9.35
CA GLY A 51 -1.99 -8.06 10.06
C GLY A 51 -1.52 -6.86 9.24
N ASP A 52 -1.73 -6.86 7.94
CA ASP A 52 -1.46 -5.69 7.10
C ASP A 52 -2.35 -4.51 7.47
N SER A 53 -1.93 -3.34 7.05
CA SER A 53 -2.70 -2.10 7.24
C SER A 53 -2.60 -1.24 5.98
N PRO A 54 -3.20 -1.68 4.87
CA PRO A 54 -3.20 -0.91 3.64
C PRO A 54 -3.91 0.43 3.83
N LYS A 55 -3.63 1.40 2.96
CA LYS A 55 -4.31 2.70 3.00
C LYS A 55 -5.69 2.60 2.34
N ALA A 56 -6.60 3.49 2.71
CA ALA A 56 -7.96 3.52 2.18
C ALA A 56 -8.00 3.70 0.65
N ASP A 57 -7.08 4.46 0.08
CA ASP A 57 -6.97 4.71 -1.35
C ASP A 57 -6.58 3.47 -2.17
N SER A 58 -6.02 2.43 -1.53
CA SER A 58 -5.70 1.15 -2.20
C SER A 58 -6.93 0.35 -2.64
N PHE A 59 -8.11 0.67 -2.11
CA PHE A 59 -9.35 -0.09 -2.35
C PHE A 59 -10.29 0.57 -3.35
N ILE A 60 -9.89 1.68 -3.94
CA ILE A 60 -10.69 2.40 -4.92
C ILE A 60 -9.82 2.87 -6.09
N THR A 61 -10.46 3.04 -7.24
CA THR A 61 -9.88 3.63 -8.44
C THR A 61 -10.86 4.63 -9.05
N ASP A 62 -10.42 5.33 -10.11
CA ASP A 62 -11.24 6.28 -10.87
C ASP A 62 -11.91 7.33 -9.97
N VAL A 63 -11.18 7.80 -8.97
CA VAL A 63 -11.65 8.89 -8.12
C VAL A 63 -11.81 10.15 -8.96
N TYR A 64 -13.03 10.67 -9.02
CA TYR A 64 -13.36 11.84 -9.83
C TYR A 64 -14.26 12.82 -9.08
N ASP A 65 -13.88 14.09 -9.17
CA ASP A 65 -14.64 15.26 -8.74
C ASP A 65 -14.09 16.52 -9.40
N SER A 66 -14.82 17.64 -9.34
CA SER A 66 -14.38 18.96 -9.81
C SER A 66 -13.35 19.61 -8.87
N SER A 67 -13.21 19.09 -7.65
CA SER A 67 -12.31 19.57 -6.59
C SER A 67 -11.43 18.43 -6.04
N PRO A 68 -10.35 18.74 -5.31
CA PRO A 68 -9.53 17.72 -4.67
C PRO A 68 -10.33 16.84 -3.70
N VAL A 69 -10.12 15.52 -3.78
CA VAL A 69 -10.80 14.51 -2.97
C VAL A 69 -9.84 13.88 -1.98
N ALA A 70 -10.25 13.83 -0.70
CA ALA A 70 -9.61 13.00 0.31
C ALA A 70 -10.34 11.66 0.40
N VAL A 71 -9.56 10.59 0.65
CA VAL A 71 -10.07 9.23 0.80
C VAL A 71 -9.63 8.70 2.14
N GLU A 72 -10.57 8.25 2.94
CA GLU A 72 -10.29 7.67 4.26
C GLU A 72 -11.23 6.49 4.55
N TYR A 73 -10.90 5.72 5.57
CA TYR A 73 -11.84 4.72 6.08
C TYR A 73 -12.97 5.39 6.85
N LEU A 74 -14.22 4.99 6.60
CA LEU A 74 -15.36 5.43 7.41
C LEU A 74 -15.22 4.98 8.85
N SER A 75 -14.66 3.79 9.07
CA SER A 75 -14.30 3.24 10.37
C SER A 75 -13.07 2.37 10.25
N LYS A 76 -12.31 2.22 11.35
CA LYS A 76 -11.08 1.40 11.36
C LYS A 76 -11.42 -0.05 10.98
N PRO A 77 -10.89 -0.58 9.87
CA PRO A 77 -11.11 -1.97 9.48
C PRO A 77 -10.41 -2.96 10.42
N ASP A 78 -10.97 -4.17 10.51
CA ASP A 78 -10.30 -5.31 11.15
C ASP A 78 -9.60 -6.17 10.09
N PHE A 79 -8.28 -6.04 10.00
CA PHE A 79 -7.43 -6.86 9.14
C PHE A 79 -6.78 -8.05 9.88
N ASN A 80 -7.19 -8.34 11.13
CA ASN A 80 -6.61 -9.44 11.92
C ASN A 80 -7.48 -10.70 11.93
N THR A 81 -8.75 -10.61 11.55
CA THR A 81 -9.65 -11.77 11.49
C THR A 81 -9.82 -12.19 10.03
N LEU A 82 -9.57 -13.46 9.74
CA LEU A 82 -9.68 -14.02 8.39
C LEU A 82 -11.09 -13.97 7.82
N GLY A 83 -11.16 -14.00 6.49
CA GLY A 83 -12.39 -14.13 5.72
C GLY A 83 -12.85 -12.85 5.06
N GLU A 84 -13.95 -12.98 4.32
CA GLU A 84 -14.57 -11.89 3.57
C GLU A 84 -15.23 -10.87 4.50
N LYS A 85 -15.05 -9.60 4.19
CA LYS A 85 -15.60 -8.46 4.93
C LYS A 85 -15.97 -7.33 3.99
N THR A 86 -16.93 -6.50 4.40
CA THR A 86 -17.19 -5.22 3.77
C THR A 86 -16.56 -4.11 4.60
N VAL A 87 -15.71 -3.32 3.97
CA VAL A 87 -15.15 -2.09 4.52
C VAL A 87 -15.71 -0.90 3.76
N TYR A 88 -15.84 0.24 4.42
CA TYR A 88 -16.43 1.43 3.82
C TYR A 88 -15.37 2.51 3.67
N MET A 89 -15.19 3.00 2.44
CA MET A 89 -14.39 4.17 2.13
C MET A 89 -15.27 5.40 2.21
N LYS A 90 -14.76 6.46 2.82
CA LYS A 90 -15.36 7.79 2.83
C LYS A 90 -14.55 8.70 1.92
N LEU A 91 -15.20 9.24 0.91
CA LEU A 91 -14.66 10.25 0.01
C LEU A 91 -15.19 11.61 0.45
N ILE A 92 -14.31 12.59 0.55
CA ILE A 92 -14.67 13.96 0.94
C ILE A 92 -13.97 14.92 -0.02
N ASP A 93 -14.72 15.78 -0.67
CA ASP A 93 -14.16 16.84 -1.49
C ASP A 93 -13.75 18.06 -0.66
N SER A 94 -13.13 19.06 -1.30
CA SER A 94 -12.68 20.28 -0.60
C SER A 94 -13.82 21.22 -0.21
N PHE A 95 -15.06 20.95 -0.63
CA PHE A 95 -16.28 21.68 -0.27
C PHE A 95 -17.12 20.97 0.78
N GLY A 96 -16.69 19.76 1.21
CA GLY A 96 -17.33 18.98 2.24
C GLY A 96 -18.44 18.08 1.72
N ASN A 97 -18.55 17.86 0.40
CA ASN A 97 -19.47 16.86 -0.12
C ASN A 97 -18.88 15.47 0.07
N GLU A 98 -19.68 14.54 0.55
CA GLU A 98 -19.23 13.22 1.00
C GLU A 98 -19.89 12.10 0.21
N ARG A 99 -19.16 11.00 0.02
CA ARG A 99 -19.69 9.73 -0.50
C ARG A 99 -19.06 8.57 0.22
N GLU A 100 -19.90 7.60 0.57
CA GLU A 100 -19.47 6.32 1.10
C GLU A 100 -19.48 5.26 0.00
N ILE A 101 -18.41 4.44 -0.06
CA ILE A 101 -18.27 3.35 -1.02
C ILE A 101 -17.98 2.06 -0.26
N PRO A 102 -18.87 1.05 -0.33
CA PRO A 102 -18.60 -0.28 0.20
C PRO A 102 -17.59 -1.01 -0.70
N VAL A 103 -16.61 -1.64 -0.07
CA VAL A 103 -15.61 -2.48 -0.75
C VAL A 103 -15.57 -3.84 -0.09
N THR A 104 -15.65 -4.91 -0.88
CA THR A 104 -15.42 -6.27 -0.40
C THR A 104 -13.93 -6.55 -0.37
N ILE A 105 -13.43 -6.95 0.79
CA ILE A 105 -12.07 -7.44 0.99
C ILE A 105 -12.11 -8.87 1.50
N ASN A 106 -11.04 -9.62 1.27
CA ASN A 106 -10.86 -10.92 1.88
C ASN A 106 -9.54 -10.94 2.66
N VAL A 107 -9.61 -11.13 3.97
CA VAL A 107 -8.41 -11.24 4.82
C VAL A 107 -7.92 -12.68 4.78
N ILE A 108 -6.70 -12.89 4.29
CA ILE A 108 -6.09 -14.19 4.06
C ILE A 108 -4.82 -14.38 4.93
N ASN A 109 -4.45 -15.63 5.20
CA ASN A 109 -3.11 -15.92 5.70
C ASN A 109 -2.11 -15.98 4.54
N ASP A 110 -0.88 -15.61 4.82
CA ASP A 110 0.23 -16.07 4.00
C ASP A 110 0.50 -17.56 4.32
N THR A 111 0.65 -18.36 3.28
CA THR A 111 0.92 -19.80 3.36
C THR A 111 2.17 -20.20 2.59
N THR A 112 2.89 -19.23 2.04
CA THR A 112 4.12 -19.45 1.28
C THR A 112 5.30 -19.45 2.23
N ALA A 113 6.17 -20.45 2.12
CA ALA A 113 7.37 -20.51 2.94
C ALA A 113 8.51 -19.69 2.30
N PRO A 114 9.40 -19.08 3.11
CA PRO A 114 10.56 -18.37 2.61
C PRO A 114 11.47 -19.25 1.75
N GLU A 115 12.06 -18.65 0.73
CA GLU A 115 13.02 -19.30 -0.17
C GLU A 115 14.43 -18.74 0.01
N PHE A 116 15.43 -19.62 -0.12
CA PHE A 116 16.85 -19.24 -0.05
C PHE A 116 17.42 -18.96 -1.41
N GLU A 117 18.24 -17.91 -1.50
CA GLU A 117 19.05 -17.58 -2.69
C GLU A 117 20.53 -17.46 -2.34
N GLY A 118 21.38 -17.68 -3.33
CA GLY A 118 22.84 -17.56 -3.18
C GLY A 118 23.50 -18.70 -2.40
N LEU A 119 22.82 -19.84 -2.28
CA LEU A 119 23.43 -21.07 -1.77
C LEU A 119 24.34 -21.64 -2.86
N GLU A 120 25.61 -21.83 -2.53
CA GLU A 120 26.63 -22.37 -3.42
C GLU A 120 27.45 -23.43 -2.68
N GLU A 121 27.99 -24.37 -3.41
CA GLU A 121 28.94 -25.33 -2.86
C GLU A 121 30.24 -24.62 -2.41
N ILE A 122 30.64 -24.87 -1.16
CA ILE A 122 31.84 -24.24 -0.57
C ILE A 122 32.95 -25.28 -0.44
N SER A 123 34.03 -25.09 -1.17
CA SER A 123 35.23 -25.93 -1.08
C SER A 123 36.32 -25.24 -0.26
N VAL A 124 36.81 -25.92 0.79
CA VAL A 124 37.89 -25.44 1.67
C VAL A 124 38.91 -26.54 1.95
N ARG A 125 40.07 -26.17 2.39
CA ARG A 125 41.10 -27.15 2.85
C ARG A 125 40.82 -27.52 4.29
N VAL A 126 41.22 -28.73 4.67
CA VAL A 126 41.18 -29.21 6.06
C VAL A 126 41.80 -28.17 6.99
N GLY A 127 41.14 -27.90 8.12
CA GLY A 127 41.55 -26.92 9.13
C GLY A 127 41.24 -25.45 8.80
N GLN A 128 40.59 -25.15 7.70
CA GLN A 128 40.19 -23.78 7.36
C GLN A 128 38.78 -23.48 7.90
N THR A 129 38.56 -22.20 8.23
CA THR A 129 37.25 -21.70 8.66
C THR A 129 36.31 -21.39 7.48
N VAL A 130 35.03 -21.53 7.68
CA VAL A 130 34.00 -21.29 6.67
C VAL A 130 33.00 -20.25 7.18
N SER A 131 32.52 -19.37 6.30
CA SER A 131 31.42 -18.44 6.54
C SER A 131 30.15 -18.94 5.85
N TYR A 132 29.27 -19.57 6.57
CA TYR A 132 28.01 -20.14 6.05
C TYR A 132 26.94 -19.08 5.73
N ARG A 133 27.15 -17.81 6.12
CA ARG A 133 26.19 -16.72 5.85
C ARG A 133 26.56 -15.90 4.61
N LYS A 134 27.76 -16.08 4.08
CA LYS A 134 28.24 -15.22 2.99
C LYS A 134 27.49 -15.49 1.69
N GLY A 135 26.85 -14.45 1.14
CA GLY A 135 26.13 -14.53 -0.13
C GLY A 135 24.72 -15.10 -0.03
N VAL A 136 24.33 -15.65 1.13
CA VAL A 136 22.99 -16.24 1.33
C VAL A 136 21.99 -15.15 1.70
N THR A 137 20.86 -15.14 1.00
CA THR A 137 19.72 -14.28 1.26
C THR A 137 18.44 -15.10 1.33
N VAL A 138 17.41 -14.52 1.99
CA VAL A 138 16.08 -15.11 2.08
C VAL A 138 15.09 -14.17 1.43
N LYS A 139 14.19 -14.72 0.63
CA LYS A 139 13.07 -14.02 0.02
C LYS A 139 11.75 -14.69 0.37
N ASP A 140 10.71 -13.90 0.37
CA ASP A 140 9.35 -14.34 0.55
C ASP A 140 8.41 -13.53 -0.37
N ASN A 141 7.20 -14.05 -0.60
CA ASN A 141 6.21 -13.39 -1.45
C ASN A 141 5.57 -12.17 -0.78
N HIS A 142 5.55 -12.13 0.56
CA HIS A 142 4.89 -11.09 1.35
C HIS A 142 5.86 -10.43 2.32
N ASP A 143 6.65 -11.21 3.06
CA ASP A 143 7.52 -10.68 4.10
C ASP A 143 8.87 -10.20 3.57
N THR A 144 9.39 -9.11 4.14
CA THR A 144 10.68 -8.55 3.78
C THR A 144 11.62 -8.52 4.97
N GLY A 145 12.94 -8.55 4.71
CA GLY A 145 13.95 -8.45 5.77
C GLY A 145 14.03 -9.67 6.67
N LEU A 146 13.59 -10.83 6.19
CA LEU A 146 13.67 -12.09 6.94
C LEU A 146 15.11 -12.44 7.29
N THR A 147 15.26 -13.07 8.46
CA THR A 147 16.54 -13.62 8.92
C THR A 147 16.50 -15.13 8.85
N PHE A 148 17.67 -15.75 8.83
CA PHE A 148 17.80 -17.21 8.81
C PHE A 148 18.79 -17.73 9.82
N ASN A 149 18.60 -18.99 10.20
CA ASN A 149 19.53 -19.78 10.96
C ASN A 149 20.17 -20.84 10.07
N PHE A 150 21.28 -21.42 10.53
CA PHE A 150 21.88 -22.58 9.89
C PHE A 150 22.37 -23.55 10.94
N ASP A 151 22.32 -24.84 10.62
CA ASP A 151 22.90 -25.92 11.40
C ASP A 151 24.08 -26.52 10.63
N SER A 152 25.27 -26.38 11.20
CA SER A 152 26.52 -26.95 10.71
C SER A 152 27.11 -28.00 11.66
N SER A 153 26.31 -28.53 12.56
CA SER A 153 26.77 -29.50 13.60
C SER A 153 27.35 -30.78 13.01
N ALA A 154 26.93 -31.16 11.82
CA ALA A 154 27.44 -32.31 11.09
C ALA A 154 28.78 -32.06 10.37
N VAL A 155 29.27 -30.79 10.29
CA VAL A 155 30.48 -30.44 9.59
C VAL A 155 31.70 -30.65 10.45
N ASN A 156 32.67 -31.46 9.97
CA ASN A 156 33.95 -31.62 10.61
C ASN A 156 35.09 -31.11 9.70
N LEU A 157 35.52 -29.88 9.95
CA LEU A 157 36.58 -29.23 9.12
C LEU A 157 37.97 -29.84 9.30
N GLU A 158 38.21 -30.72 10.28
CA GLU A 158 39.47 -31.42 10.50
C GLU A 158 39.59 -32.72 9.67
N VAL A 159 38.51 -33.15 9.01
CA VAL A 159 38.47 -34.36 8.21
C VAL A 159 37.97 -34.03 6.80
N ALA A 160 38.69 -34.53 5.79
CA ALA A 160 38.25 -34.38 4.40
C ALA A 160 36.97 -35.21 4.17
N GLY A 161 35.98 -34.59 3.54
CA GLY A 161 34.68 -35.19 3.23
C GLY A 161 33.70 -34.16 2.68
N GLU A 162 32.53 -34.62 2.28
CA GLU A 162 31.41 -33.78 1.91
C GLU A 162 30.45 -33.69 3.10
N TYR A 163 30.05 -32.49 3.44
CA TYR A 163 29.19 -32.21 4.58
C TYR A 163 28.03 -31.32 4.14
N LYS A 164 26.88 -31.48 4.78
CA LYS A 164 25.72 -30.66 4.53
C LYS A 164 25.52 -29.67 5.67
N VAL A 165 25.08 -28.47 5.30
CA VAL A 165 24.64 -27.43 6.22
C VAL A 165 23.17 -27.14 5.93
N THR A 166 22.32 -27.26 6.93
CA THR A 166 20.89 -27.01 6.80
C THR A 166 20.57 -25.57 7.18
N TYR A 167 19.93 -24.84 6.28
CA TYR A 167 19.44 -23.47 6.49
C TYR A 167 17.96 -23.50 6.79
N THR A 168 17.51 -22.61 7.68
CA THR A 168 16.10 -22.50 8.07
C THR A 168 15.73 -21.04 8.23
N ALA A 169 14.62 -20.62 7.61
CA ALA A 169 14.01 -19.32 7.80
C ALA A 169 12.53 -19.50 8.13
N THR A 170 11.98 -18.59 8.92
CA THR A 170 10.55 -18.56 9.25
C THR A 170 10.04 -17.16 8.96
N ASP A 171 8.90 -17.07 8.28
CA ASP A 171 8.21 -15.82 8.01
C ASP A 171 7.38 -15.35 9.22
N LEU A 172 6.69 -14.21 9.08
CA LEU A 172 5.83 -13.67 10.13
C LEU A 172 4.52 -14.44 10.29
N SER A 173 4.12 -15.23 9.29
CA SER A 173 2.95 -16.10 9.31
C SER A 173 3.23 -17.46 9.92
N GLY A 174 4.51 -17.81 10.16
CA GLY A 174 4.97 -19.06 10.75
C GLY A 174 5.29 -20.16 9.73
N ASN A 175 5.33 -19.84 8.42
CA ASN A 175 5.77 -20.81 7.40
C ASN A 175 7.29 -20.97 7.45
N ILE A 176 7.78 -22.18 7.29
CA ILE A 176 9.19 -22.52 7.45
C ILE A 176 9.76 -22.95 6.11
N GLY A 177 10.76 -22.19 5.63
CA GLY A 177 11.60 -22.55 4.51
C GLY A 177 12.89 -23.23 4.94
N THR A 178 13.32 -24.27 4.23
CA THR A 178 14.55 -24.99 4.48
C THR A 178 15.34 -25.21 3.19
N ALA A 179 16.67 -25.22 3.30
CA ALA A 179 17.59 -25.54 2.20
C ALA A 179 18.87 -26.18 2.71
N GLU A 180 19.64 -26.87 1.85
CA GLU A 180 20.91 -27.51 2.14
C GLU A 180 22.01 -27.03 1.16
#